data_eee9ab57d8f79950de5213b18c070ba0
#
_entry.id   eee9ab57d8f79950de5213b18c070ba0
#
_cell.length_a   1.000
_cell.length_b   1.000
_cell.length_c   1.000
_cell.angle_alpha   90.00
_cell.angle_beta   90.00
_cell.angle_gamma   90.00
#
_symmetry.space_group_name_H-M   'P 1'
#
loop_
_entity.id
_entity.type
_entity.pdbx_description
1 polymer ?
#
loop_
_entity_poly.entity_id
_entity_poly.type
_entity_poly.pdbx_seq_one_letter_code
_entity_poly.pdbx_strand_id
1 'polypeptide(L)'
;MDEIRLLELREYRDRIIKKHLIFILLSFFISITFTILYFLYFIYNNSFLFLFMLIILHSPMYIYVFLSEIKPKKRYQYSMGISLILILCYSSSIIIFKRTKYYQILFYLITLCIYHYTEFFSELLFHFKDLQKDAFLVYQNKNWVISKTSSFVEYFIEIFIFPKLKSIKILFILGLIITVIGQYFRIAALFTGKSNFTHKIQLTKRKTHVLVKHGIYSICRHPSYFGFFIWSVGIEIMCVNPLCIIAFTYILFKFFKNRIEVEEKYLIKFFGMEYIKYKREVGILMPFINLDKESEKKCLKLYLEEHEDEINDEEINKFLNDDMDKERI
;
A
#
# COMPACT_ATOMS: atom_id res chain seq x y z
N MET A 1 -6.64 -29.64 14.22
CA MET A 1 -7.77 -28.74 13.84
C MET A 1 -8.52 -29.48 12.77
N ASP A 2 -9.76 -29.88 13.07
CA ASP A 2 -10.50 -30.82 12.27
C ASP A 2 -10.72 -30.31 10.83
N GLU A 3 -10.59 -31.21 9.87
CA GLU A 3 -10.72 -30.97 8.43
C GLU A 3 -12.05 -30.26 8.09
N ILE A 4 -13.12 -30.67 8.79
CA ILE A 4 -14.46 -30.06 8.71
C ILE A 4 -14.40 -28.53 9.06
N ARG A 5 -13.71 -28.16 10.12
CA ARG A 5 -13.59 -26.76 10.55
C ARG A 5 -12.78 -25.92 9.56
N LEU A 6 -11.83 -26.54 8.86
CA LEU A 6 -11.08 -25.90 7.78
C LEU A 6 -11.96 -25.64 6.55
N LEU A 7 -12.82 -26.62 6.19
CA LEU A 7 -13.78 -26.48 5.10
C LEU A 7 -14.80 -25.38 5.39
N GLU A 8 -15.40 -25.36 6.57
CA GLU A 8 -16.33 -24.30 6.99
C GLU A 8 -15.69 -22.90 6.93
N LEU A 9 -14.44 -22.78 7.35
CA LEU A 9 -13.71 -21.50 7.27
C LEU A 9 -13.42 -21.07 5.84
N ARG A 10 -13.14 -22.01 4.93
CA ARG A 10 -12.97 -21.72 3.49
C ARG A 10 -14.28 -21.26 2.87
N GLU A 11 -15.37 -21.97 3.09
CA GLU A 11 -16.69 -21.58 2.60
C GLU A 11 -17.15 -20.22 3.16
N TYR A 12 -16.89 -19.96 4.43
CA TYR A 12 -17.19 -18.66 5.05
C TYR A 12 -16.37 -17.55 4.41
N ARG A 13 -15.07 -17.77 4.18
CA ARG A 13 -14.20 -16.83 3.46
C ARG A 13 -14.74 -16.53 2.06
N ASP A 14 -15.04 -17.59 1.30
CA ASP A 14 -15.46 -17.46 -0.09
C ASP A 14 -16.82 -16.75 -0.20
N ARG A 15 -17.73 -16.97 0.74
CA ARG A 15 -18.99 -16.19 0.86
C ARG A 15 -18.74 -14.70 1.14
N ILE A 16 -17.77 -14.38 2.00
CA ILE A 16 -17.43 -12.96 2.28
C ILE A 16 -16.82 -12.33 1.05
N ILE A 17 -15.84 -12.98 0.40
CA ILE A 17 -15.19 -12.50 -0.81
C ILE A 17 -16.26 -12.27 -1.90
N LYS A 18 -17.14 -13.23 -2.13
CA LYS A 18 -18.22 -13.15 -3.11
C LYS A 18 -19.15 -11.96 -2.84
N LYS A 19 -19.56 -11.72 -1.59
CA LYS A 19 -20.39 -10.58 -1.21
C LYS A 19 -19.70 -9.24 -1.48
N HIS A 20 -18.44 -9.09 -1.06
CA HIS A 20 -17.67 -7.87 -1.33
C HIS A 20 -17.46 -7.66 -2.83
N LEU A 21 -17.12 -8.72 -3.56
CA LEU A 21 -16.92 -8.65 -5.00
C LEU A 21 -18.22 -8.24 -5.74
N ILE A 22 -19.36 -8.78 -5.36
CA ILE A 22 -20.67 -8.39 -5.92
C ILE A 22 -20.91 -6.89 -5.67
N PHE A 23 -20.70 -6.38 -4.47
CA PHE A 23 -20.89 -4.95 -4.18
C PHE A 23 -19.95 -4.06 -4.99
N ILE A 24 -18.69 -4.47 -5.12
CA ILE A 24 -17.69 -3.75 -5.93
C ILE A 24 -18.10 -3.74 -7.39
N LEU A 25 -18.49 -4.89 -7.94
CA LEU A 25 -18.94 -5.02 -9.32
C LEU A 25 -20.20 -4.20 -9.59
N LEU A 26 -21.21 -4.27 -8.70
CA LEU A 26 -22.42 -3.46 -8.83
C LEU A 26 -22.08 -1.96 -8.82
N SER A 27 -21.24 -1.50 -7.89
CA SER A 27 -20.78 -0.11 -7.84
C SER A 27 -20.05 0.29 -9.11
N PHE A 28 -19.22 -0.59 -9.65
CA PHE A 28 -18.48 -0.39 -10.90
C PHE A 28 -19.43 -0.28 -12.10
N PHE A 29 -20.37 -1.21 -12.25
CA PHE A 29 -21.37 -1.17 -13.34
C PHE A 29 -22.26 0.06 -13.25
N ILE A 30 -22.73 0.41 -12.08
CA ILE A 30 -23.50 1.64 -11.86
C ILE A 30 -22.64 2.84 -12.29
N SER A 31 -21.40 2.93 -11.85
CA SER A 31 -20.51 4.06 -12.18
C SER A 31 -20.18 4.14 -13.67
N ILE A 32 -20.01 2.99 -14.37
CA ILE A 32 -19.83 2.95 -15.84
C ILE A 32 -21.08 3.43 -16.54
N THR A 33 -22.24 2.95 -16.14
CA THR A 33 -23.54 3.41 -16.72
C THR A 33 -23.65 4.93 -16.60
N PHE A 34 -23.22 5.49 -15.47
CA PHE A 34 -23.17 6.95 -15.29
C PHE A 34 -22.14 7.64 -16.15
N THR A 35 -21.00 7.04 -16.36
CA THR A 35 -19.98 7.58 -17.27
C THR A 35 -20.56 7.66 -18.70
N ILE A 36 -21.28 6.66 -19.12
CA ILE A 36 -21.97 6.63 -20.43
C ILE A 36 -23.08 7.68 -20.48
N LEU A 37 -23.94 7.75 -19.48
CA LEU A 37 -24.99 8.77 -19.38
C LEU A 37 -24.42 10.19 -19.33
N TYR A 38 -23.28 10.38 -18.65
CA TYR A 38 -22.57 11.65 -18.66
C TYR A 38 -22.02 12.00 -20.03
N PHE A 39 -21.50 11.03 -20.76
CA PHE A 39 -21.06 11.24 -22.13
C PHE A 39 -22.22 11.67 -23.03
N LEU A 40 -23.36 10.99 -22.96
CA LEU A 40 -24.57 11.37 -23.66
C LEU A 40 -25.08 12.75 -23.26
N TYR A 41 -24.93 13.12 -21.99
CA TYR A 41 -25.35 14.41 -21.46
C TYR A 41 -24.32 15.55 -21.69
N PHE A 42 -23.03 15.25 -21.75
CA PHE A 42 -21.99 16.24 -22.12
C PHE A 42 -22.22 16.83 -23.50
N ILE A 43 -22.86 16.08 -24.38
CA ILE A 43 -23.37 16.59 -25.65
C ILE A 43 -24.43 17.70 -25.40
N TYR A 44 -25.10 17.73 -24.26
CA TYR A 44 -26.21 18.64 -23.90
C TYR A 44 -25.91 19.75 -22.85
N ASN A 45 -24.68 19.91 -22.38
CA ASN A 45 -24.17 21.19 -21.79
C ASN A 45 -24.53 21.61 -20.35
N ASN A 46 -24.69 20.73 -19.34
CA ASN A 46 -24.92 21.22 -17.97
C ASN A 46 -24.26 20.41 -16.85
N SER A 47 -23.11 20.91 -16.30
CA SER A 47 -22.27 20.20 -15.32
C SER A 47 -22.90 20.01 -13.92
N PHE A 48 -23.81 20.90 -13.53
CA PHE A 48 -24.45 20.87 -12.21
C PHE A 48 -25.48 19.74 -12.07
N LEU A 49 -26.27 19.52 -13.10
CA LEU A 49 -27.25 18.44 -13.13
C LEU A 49 -26.60 17.06 -13.08
N PHE A 50 -25.39 16.93 -13.61
CA PHE A 50 -24.60 15.68 -13.55
C PHE A 50 -24.17 15.31 -12.12
N LEU A 51 -23.63 16.28 -11.35
CA LEU A 51 -23.27 16.04 -9.95
C LEU A 51 -24.51 15.63 -9.12
N PHE A 52 -25.63 16.28 -9.36
CA PHE A 52 -26.89 15.99 -8.70
C PHE A 52 -27.42 14.59 -9.07
N MET A 53 -27.34 14.21 -10.34
CA MET A 53 -27.68 12.86 -10.82
C MET A 53 -26.77 11.78 -10.20
N LEU A 54 -25.44 12.03 -10.09
CA LEU A 54 -24.52 11.10 -9.42
C LEU A 54 -24.94 10.84 -7.97
N ILE A 55 -25.26 11.89 -7.22
CA ILE A 55 -25.69 11.77 -5.83
C ILE A 55 -27.01 10.96 -5.75
N ILE A 56 -28.01 11.30 -6.54
CA ILE A 56 -29.32 10.62 -6.52
C ILE A 56 -29.20 9.14 -6.87
N LEU A 57 -28.43 8.81 -7.89
CA LEU A 57 -28.41 7.45 -8.43
C LEU A 57 -27.50 6.51 -7.62
N HIS A 58 -26.53 7.06 -6.85
CA HIS A 58 -25.77 6.26 -5.89
C HIS A 58 -26.43 6.22 -4.50
N SER A 59 -27.36 7.14 -4.20
CA SER A 59 -28.08 7.15 -2.93
C SER A 59 -28.77 5.82 -2.60
N PRO A 60 -29.40 5.07 -3.55
CA PRO A 60 -29.99 3.77 -3.24
C PRO A 60 -28.98 2.74 -2.72
N MET A 61 -27.73 2.75 -3.21
CA MET A 61 -26.71 1.84 -2.71
C MET A 61 -26.29 2.18 -1.28
N TYR A 62 -26.12 3.48 -0.96
CA TYR A 62 -25.83 3.91 0.40
C TYR A 62 -27.02 3.65 1.33
N ILE A 63 -28.24 3.91 0.87
CA ILE A 63 -29.48 3.62 1.59
C ILE A 63 -29.60 2.12 1.87
N TYR A 64 -29.37 1.28 0.85
CA TYR A 64 -29.37 -0.18 1.04
C TYR A 64 -28.32 -0.64 2.07
N VAL A 65 -27.08 -0.15 1.99
CA VAL A 65 -26.03 -0.46 2.95
C VAL A 65 -26.41 0.02 4.36
N PHE A 66 -27.07 1.16 4.48
CA PHE A 66 -27.48 1.74 5.75
C PHE A 66 -28.69 1.02 6.37
N LEU A 67 -29.70 0.68 5.57
CA LEU A 67 -30.93 0.03 6.02
C LEU A 67 -30.81 -1.50 6.18
N SER A 68 -29.81 -2.12 5.51
CA SER A 68 -29.59 -3.55 5.65
C SER A 68 -29.12 -3.91 7.06
N GLU A 69 -29.44 -5.13 7.53
CA GLU A 69 -28.97 -5.68 8.82
C GLU A 69 -27.45 -5.97 8.87
N ILE A 70 -26.67 -5.25 8.08
CA ILE A 70 -25.22 -5.39 8.01
C ILE A 70 -24.58 -4.80 9.26
N LYS A 71 -23.67 -5.53 9.90
CA LYS A 71 -22.91 -5.06 11.08
C LYS A 71 -22.20 -3.73 10.77
N PRO A 72 -22.12 -2.76 11.71
CA PRO A 72 -21.57 -1.42 11.48
C PRO A 72 -20.17 -1.42 10.83
N LYS A 73 -19.31 -2.37 11.20
CA LYS A 73 -17.97 -2.56 10.61
C LYS A 73 -18.05 -2.81 9.10
N LYS A 74 -18.95 -3.68 8.65
CA LYS A 74 -19.13 -4.03 7.24
C LYS A 74 -19.82 -2.89 6.46
N ARG A 75 -20.74 -2.17 7.09
CA ARG A 75 -21.37 -0.97 6.48
C ARG A 75 -20.32 0.05 6.10
N TYR A 76 -19.36 0.33 7.00
CA TYR A 76 -18.26 1.24 6.71
C TYR A 76 -17.41 0.77 5.52
N GLN A 77 -17.05 -0.52 5.48
CA GLN A 77 -16.27 -1.09 4.37
C GLN A 77 -17.00 -0.96 3.03
N TYR A 78 -18.29 -1.30 2.98
CA TYR A 78 -19.07 -1.18 1.75
C TYR A 78 -19.23 0.28 1.30
N SER A 79 -19.54 1.18 2.21
CA SER A 79 -19.66 2.61 1.89
C SER A 79 -18.34 3.18 1.38
N MET A 80 -17.22 2.79 1.99
CA MET A 80 -15.89 3.21 1.55
C MET A 80 -15.56 2.67 0.17
N GLY A 81 -15.83 1.37 -0.09
CA GLY A 81 -15.64 0.77 -1.41
C GLY A 81 -16.45 1.50 -2.49
N ILE A 82 -17.73 1.77 -2.25
CA ILE A 82 -18.57 2.54 -3.17
C ILE A 82 -17.96 3.91 -3.45
N SER A 83 -17.56 4.65 -2.40
CA SER A 83 -17.00 6.00 -2.54
C SER A 83 -15.72 6.02 -3.38
N LEU A 84 -14.81 5.06 -3.16
CA LEU A 84 -13.58 4.95 -3.93
C LEU A 84 -13.84 4.64 -5.42
N ILE A 85 -14.80 3.76 -5.72
CA ILE A 85 -15.19 3.48 -7.11
C ILE A 85 -15.77 4.72 -7.77
N LEU A 86 -16.61 5.47 -7.07
CA LEU A 86 -17.16 6.72 -7.59
C LEU A 86 -16.05 7.71 -7.93
N ILE A 87 -15.08 7.90 -7.04
CA ILE A 87 -13.94 8.78 -7.27
C ILE A 87 -13.14 8.30 -8.49
N LEU A 88 -12.87 6.99 -8.59
CA LEU A 88 -12.13 6.40 -9.71
C LEU A 88 -12.84 6.64 -11.04
N CYS A 89 -14.12 6.30 -11.14
CA CYS A 89 -14.89 6.43 -12.36
C CYS A 89 -15.09 7.89 -12.76
N TYR A 90 -15.37 8.76 -11.79
CA TYR A 90 -15.53 10.18 -12.05
C TYR A 90 -14.25 10.84 -12.53
N SER A 91 -13.11 10.56 -11.86
CA SER A 91 -11.81 11.10 -12.27
C SER A 91 -11.42 10.62 -13.68
N SER A 92 -11.62 9.34 -13.98
CA SER A 92 -11.36 8.76 -15.30
C SER A 92 -12.23 9.41 -16.39
N SER A 93 -13.51 9.63 -16.09
CA SER A 93 -14.45 10.28 -17.03
C SER A 93 -14.04 11.71 -17.37
N ILE A 94 -13.63 12.49 -16.37
CA ILE A 94 -13.17 13.85 -16.60
C ILE A 94 -11.91 13.87 -17.48
N ILE A 95 -10.96 12.96 -17.24
CA ILE A 95 -9.74 12.87 -18.06
C ILE A 95 -10.09 12.58 -19.51
N ILE A 96 -10.97 11.60 -19.76
CA ILE A 96 -11.33 11.14 -21.10
C ILE A 96 -12.09 12.23 -21.86
N PHE A 97 -13.07 12.85 -21.22
CA PHE A 97 -14.04 13.69 -21.93
C PHE A 97 -13.78 15.20 -21.87
N LYS A 98 -13.29 15.73 -20.73
CA LYS A 98 -13.12 17.18 -20.56
C LYS A 98 -11.74 17.73 -20.96
N ARG A 99 -10.74 16.88 -21.16
CA ARG A 99 -9.34 17.32 -21.46
C ARG A 99 -8.89 18.48 -20.55
N THR A 100 -9.15 18.36 -19.26
CA THR A 100 -8.86 19.41 -18.27
C THR A 100 -7.36 19.72 -18.21
N LYS A 101 -7.03 20.99 -17.94
CA LYS A 101 -5.65 21.42 -17.66
C LYS A 101 -5.10 20.82 -16.34
N TYR A 102 -5.98 20.36 -15.47
CA TYR A 102 -5.66 19.88 -14.10
C TYR A 102 -5.77 18.35 -13.99
N TYR A 103 -5.37 17.65 -15.05
CA TYR A 103 -5.44 16.19 -15.11
C TYR A 103 -4.56 15.50 -14.05
N GLN A 104 -3.51 16.16 -13.54
CA GLN A 104 -2.62 15.58 -12.52
C GLN A 104 -3.37 15.20 -11.25
N ILE A 105 -4.27 16.07 -10.77
CA ILE A 105 -5.06 15.79 -9.56
C ILE A 105 -6.03 14.62 -9.77
N LEU A 106 -6.52 14.44 -10.98
CA LEU A 106 -7.38 13.31 -11.32
C LEU A 106 -6.60 12.00 -11.33
N PHE A 107 -5.38 12.00 -11.90
CA PHE A 107 -4.47 10.86 -11.79
C PHE A 107 -4.06 10.56 -10.35
N TYR A 108 -3.83 11.59 -9.53
CA TYR A 108 -3.61 11.43 -8.09
C TYR A 108 -4.77 10.68 -7.42
N LEU A 109 -6.01 11.08 -7.68
CA LEU A 109 -7.19 10.40 -7.14
C LEU A 109 -7.31 8.96 -7.62
N ILE A 110 -7.03 8.71 -8.89
CA ILE A 110 -7.01 7.35 -9.46
C ILE A 110 -5.97 6.47 -8.75
N THR A 111 -4.75 6.97 -8.59
CA THR A 111 -3.68 6.20 -7.90
C THR A 111 -4.00 5.94 -6.44
N LEU A 112 -4.64 6.87 -5.74
CA LEU A 112 -5.14 6.65 -4.38
C LEU A 112 -6.21 5.55 -4.33
N CYS A 113 -7.17 5.57 -5.26
CA CYS A 113 -8.19 4.54 -5.33
C CYS A 113 -7.57 3.15 -5.56
N ILE A 114 -6.64 3.03 -6.50
CA ILE A 114 -5.92 1.78 -6.77
C ILE A 114 -5.17 1.31 -5.52
N TYR A 115 -4.46 2.21 -4.84
CA TYR A 115 -3.75 1.91 -3.59
C TYR A 115 -4.71 1.35 -2.54
N HIS A 116 -5.78 2.06 -2.21
CA HIS A 116 -6.73 1.63 -1.19
C HIS A 116 -7.45 0.33 -1.52
N TYR A 117 -7.77 0.08 -2.79
CA TYR A 117 -8.34 -1.18 -3.22
C TYR A 117 -7.36 -2.34 -3.10
N THR A 118 -6.11 -2.16 -3.48
CA THR A 118 -5.11 -3.23 -3.37
C THR A 118 -4.83 -3.60 -1.93
N GLU A 119 -4.79 -2.63 -1.02
CA GLU A 119 -4.69 -2.87 0.42
C GLU A 119 -5.89 -3.67 0.94
N PHE A 120 -7.11 -3.24 0.61
CA PHE A 120 -8.32 -3.94 1.01
C PHE A 120 -8.39 -5.38 0.48
N PHE A 121 -8.05 -5.61 -0.78
CA PHE A 121 -8.04 -6.95 -1.36
C PHE A 121 -7.00 -7.84 -0.71
N SER A 122 -5.83 -7.32 -0.40
CA SER A 122 -4.79 -8.06 0.33
C SER A 122 -5.29 -8.50 1.71
N GLU A 123 -5.88 -7.58 2.49
CA GLU A 123 -6.47 -7.90 3.79
C GLU A 123 -7.61 -8.92 3.67
N LEU A 124 -8.48 -8.76 2.68
CA LEU A 124 -9.60 -9.67 2.44
C LEU A 124 -9.14 -11.08 2.07
N LEU A 125 -8.09 -11.22 1.26
CA LEU A 125 -7.59 -12.52 0.79
C LEU A 125 -6.75 -13.23 1.84
N PHE A 126 -5.87 -12.51 2.55
CA PHE A 126 -4.86 -13.13 3.39
C PHE A 126 -5.14 -13.01 4.89
N HIS A 127 -5.94 -12.01 5.32
CA HIS A 127 -6.24 -11.70 6.72
C HIS A 127 -7.75 -11.60 7.02
N PHE A 128 -8.60 -12.32 6.28
CA PHE A 128 -10.06 -12.20 6.35
C PHE A 128 -10.64 -12.40 7.77
N LYS A 129 -9.97 -13.20 8.64
CA LYS A 129 -10.39 -13.44 10.03
C LYS A 129 -10.29 -12.19 10.88
N ASP A 130 -9.24 -11.41 10.64
CA ASP A 130 -8.89 -10.20 11.38
C ASP A 130 -9.24 -8.93 10.60
N LEU A 131 -10.06 -9.07 9.54
CA LEU A 131 -10.44 -7.96 8.67
C LEU A 131 -10.98 -6.80 9.50
N GLN A 132 -10.26 -5.70 9.54
CA GLN A 132 -10.56 -4.55 10.39
C GLN A 132 -11.53 -3.59 9.70
N LYS A 133 -12.15 -2.69 10.49
CA LYS A 133 -13.05 -1.66 9.96
C LYS A 133 -12.37 -0.79 8.91
N ASP A 134 -11.09 -0.49 9.12
CA ASP A 134 -10.24 0.37 8.31
C ASP A 134 -9.37 -0.40 7.29
N ALA A 135 -9.80 -1.60 6.87
CA ALA A 135 -9.07 -2.44 5.91
C ALA A 135 -8.72 -1.74 4.58
N PHE A 136 -9.43 -0.70 4.20
CA PHE A 136 -9.08 0.17 3.09
C PHE A 136 -7.91 1.13 3.40
N LEU A 137 -7.45 1.24 4.65
CA LEU A 137 -6.38 2.13 5.09
C LEU A 137 -6.58 3.62 4.71
N VAL A 138 -7.82 4.07 4.56
CA VAL A 138 -8.12 5.47 4.20
C VAL A 138 -7.73 6.43 5.31
N TYR A 139 -7.89 6.02 6.55
CA TYR A 139 -7.39 6.75 7.71
C TYR A 139 -6.40 5.88 8.49
N GLN A 140 -5.12 6.16 8.35
CA GLN A 140 -4.09 5.42 9.09
C GLN A 140 -3.72 6.12 10.41
N ASN A 141 -3.45 7.41 10.36
CA ASN A 141 -3.13 8.26 11.50
C ASN A 141 -3.18 9.76 11.11
N LYS A 142 -2.94 10.64 12.08
CA LYS A 142 -2.94 12.10 11.85
C LYS A 142 -1.91 12.54 10.80
N ASN A 143 -0.71 11.93 10.80
CA ASN A 143 0.33 12.29 9.84
C ASN A 143 -0.06 11.93 8.40
N TRP A 144 -0.79 10.84 8.21
CA TRP A 144 -1.37 10.47 6.91
C TRP A 144 -2.33 11.54 6.38
N VAL A 145 -3.25 12.02 7.23
CA VAL A 145 -4.19 13.08 6.86
C VAL A 145 -3.45 14.37 6.54
N ILE A 146 -2.50 14.78 7.40
CA ILE A 146 -1.68 15.98 7.18
C ILE A 146 -0.95 15.90 5.84
N SER A 147 -0.29 14.77 5.54
CA SER A 147 0.45 14.61 4.29
C SER A 147 -0.46 14.72 3.05
N LYS A 148 -1.64 14.09 3.09
CA LYS A 148 -2.57 14.19 1.96
C LYS A 148 -3.13 15.61 1.82
N THR A 149 -3.49 16.24 2.93
CA THR A 149 -3.98 17.62 2.93
C THR A 149 -2.92 18.60 2.43
N SER A 150 -1.66 18.49 2.87
CA SER A 150 -0.57 19.37 2.41
C SER A 150 -0.33 19.24 0.91
N SER A 151 -0.36 18.03 0.37
CA SER A 151 -0.23 17.76 -1.06
C SER A 151 -1.33 18.45 -1.88
N PHE A 152 -2.59 18.36 -1.44
CA PHE A 152 -3.71 19.07 -2.09
C PHE A 152 -3.59 20.58 -1.95
N VAL A 153 -3.25 21.08 -0.76
CA VAL A 153 -3.12 22.52 -0.50
C VAL A 153 -2.02 23.12 -1.38
N GLU A 154 -0.84 22.50 -1.43
CA GLU A 154 0.25 22.96 -2.31
C GLU A 154 -0.19 22.96 -3.77
N TYR A 155 -0.78 21.87 -4.25
CA TYR A 155 -1.25 21.76 -5.62
C TYR A 155 -2.20 22.90 -6.00
N PHE A 156 -3.19 23.18 -5.17
CA PHE A 156 -4.18 24.25 -5.44
C PHE A 156 -3.57 25.66 -5.32
N ILE A 157 -2.69 25.90 -4.35
CA ILE A 157 -1.99 27.19 -4.24
C ILE A 157 -1.17 27.44 -5.51
N GLU A 158 -0.43 26.45 -5.99
CA GLU A 158 0.44 26.59 -7.15
C GLU A 158 -0.33 26.75 -8.47
N ILE A 159 -1.53 26.22 -8.60
CA ILE A 159 -2.41 26.49 -9.75
C ILE A 159 -2.69 28.00 -9.87
N PHE A 160 -2.86 28.70 -8.75
CA PHE A 160 -3.16 30.13 -8.76
C PHE A 160 -1.88 30.98 -8.93
N ILE A 161 -0.79 30.60 -8.25
CA ILE A 161 0.44 31.42 -8.22
C ILE A 161 1.36 31.09 -9.41
N PHE A 162 1.54 29.81 -9.73
CA PHE A 162 2.47 29.30 -10.73
C PHE A 162 1.81 28.34 -11.74
N PRO A 163 0.76 28.74 -12.48
CA PRO A 163 0.01 27.84 -13.37
C PRO A 163 0.88 27.19 -14.46
N LYS A 164 1.96 27.86 -14.90
CA LYS A 164 2.91 27.33 -15.88
C LYS A 164 3.69 26.11 -15.33
N LEU A 165 3.95 26.05 -14.03
CA LEU A 165 4.61 24.94 -13.38
C LEU A 165 3.83 23.62 -13.60
N LYS A 166 2.51 23.69 -13.44
CA LYS A 166 1.61 22.54 -13.66
C LYS A 166 1.51 22.10 -15.13
N SER A 167 2.07 22.86 -16.05
CA SER A 167 2.06 22.53 -17.50
C SER A 167 3.27 21.70 -17.93
N ILE A 168 4.19 21.35 -17.03
CA ILE A 168 5.43 20.62 -17.34
C ILE A 168 5.10 19.13 -17.50
N LYS A 169 4.79 18.74 -18.74
CA LYS A 169 4.38 17.36 -19.09
C LYS A 169 5.44 16.31 -18.77
N ILE A 170 6.72 16.65 -18.88
CA ILE A 170 7.80 15.68 -18.61
C ILE A 170 7.81 15.26 -17.14
N LEU A 171 7.60 16.18 -16.20
CA LEU A 171 7.51 15.86 -14.77
C LEU A 171 6.29 15.01 -14.47
N PHE A 172 5.15 15.31 -15.10
CA PHE A 172 3.96 14.46 -14.98
C PHE A 172 4.24 13.02 -15.42
N ILE A 173 4.85 12.83 -16.59
CA ILE A 173 5.13 11.49 -17.14
C ILE A 173 6.14 10.76 -16.24
N LEU A 174 7.23 11.41 -15.83
CA LEU A 174 8.22 10.82 -14.92
C LEU A 174 7.58 10.44 -13.58
N GLY A 175 6.81 11.34 -12.99
CA GLY A 175 6.11 11.07 -11.74
C GLY A 175 5.12 9.91 -11.85
N LEU A 176 4.38 9.83 -12.96
CA LEU A 176 3.46 8.73 -13.23
C LEU A 176 4.19 7.38 -13.33
N ILE A 177 5.30 7.33 -14.07
CA ILE A 177 6.12 6.11 -14.19
C ILE A 177 6.63 5.67 -12.82
N ILE A 178 7.20 6.58 -12.03
CA ILE A 178 7.70 6.31 -10.68
C ILE A 178 6.57 5.80 -9.78
N THR A 179 5.39 6.44 -9.85
CA THR A 179 4.20 6.04 -9.09
C THR A 179 3.75 4.63 -9.44
N VAL A 180 3.71 4.28 -10.74
CA VAL A 180 3.32 2.94 -11.20
C VAL A 180 4.33 1.89 -10.74
N ILE A 181 5.63 2.17 -10.82
CA ILE A 181 6.68 1.27 -10.32
C ILE A 181 6.50 1.07 -8.80
N GLY A 182 6.27 2.14 -8.04
CA GLY A 182 6.05 2.06 -6.59
C GLY A 182 4.82 1.22 -6.23
N GLN A 183 3.73 1.42 -6.95
CA GLN A 183 2.51 0.63 -6.79
C GLN A 183 2.75 -0.85 -7.12
N TYR A 184 3.52 -1.15 -8.16
CA TYR A 184 3.90 -2.53 -8.50
C TYR A 184 4.68 -3.20 -7.36
N PHE A 185 5.74 -2.56 -6.83
CA PHE A 185 6.50 -3.10 -5.69
C PHE A 185 5.60 -3.33 -4.48
N ARG A 186 4.67 -2.42 -4.20
CA ARG A 186 3.72 -2.54 -3.10
C ARG A 186 2.81 -3.75 -3.28
N ILE A 187 2.16 -3.87 -4.43
CA ILE A 187 1.27 -5.00 -4.76
C ILE A 187 2.03 -6.31 -4.72
N ALA A 188 3.19 -6.38 -5.38
CA ALA A 188 4.01 -7.59 -5.42
C ALA A 188 4.43 -8.04 -4.01
N ALA A 189 4.77 -7.10 -3.12
CA ALA A 189 5.08 -7.41 -1.72
C ALA A 189 3.90 -8.02 -0.96
N LEU A 190 2.71 -7.42 -1.09
CA LEU A 190 1.48 -7.90 -0.45
C LEU A 190 1.12 -9.32 -0.90
N PHE A 191 1.13 -9.56 -2.22
CA PHE A 191 0.72 -10.83 -2.80
C PHE A 191 1.78 -11.94 -2.69
N THR A 192 3.07 -11.60 -2.58
CA THR A 192 4.12 -12.58 -2.31
C THR A 192 4.20 -12.91 -0.83
N GLY A 193 4.11 -11.91 0.05
CA GLY A 193 4.15 -12.08 1.50
C GLY A 193 2.91 -12.78 2.07
N LYS A 194 1.75 -12.59 1.44
CA LYS A 194 0.47 -13.22 1.84
C LYS A 194 0.20 -13.04 3.34
N SER A 195 -0.07 -14.13 4.06
CA SER A 195 -0.31 -14.12 5.52
C SER A 195 0.92 -13.78 6.37
N ASN A 196 2.13 -13.80 5.80
CA ASN A 196 3.35 -13.35 6.49
C ASN A 196 3.50 -11.83 6.45
N PHE A 197 2.90 -11.15 5.46
CA PHE A 197 2.90 -9.70 5.40
C PHE A 197 1.99 -9.10 6.49
N THR A 198 2.47 -8.07 7.18
CA THR A 198 1.68 -7.32 8.15
C THR A 198 2.04 -5.84 8.11
N HIS A 199 1.04 -4.96 8.29
CA HIS A 199 1.27 -3.52 8.36
C HIS A 199 2.01 -3.07 9.62
N LYS A 200 1.94 -3.86 10.69
CA LYS A 200 2.63 -3.60 11.95
C LYS A 200 3.85 -4.49 12.07
N ILE A 201 4.95 -3.94 12.56
CA ILE A 201 6.14 -4.73 12.87
C ILE A 201 5.75 -5.81 13.89
N GLN A 202 6.09 -7.06 13.60
CA GLN A 202 5.85 -8.17 14.52
C GLN A 202 6.95 -8.16 15.59
N LEU A 203 6.55 -8.10 16.85
CA LEU A 203 7.47 -8.13 17.99
C LEU A 203 7.64 -9.54 18.55
N THR A 204 6.79 -10.48 18.11
CA THR A 204 6.82 -11.90 18.52
C THR A 204 6.67 -12.79 17.31
N LYS A 205 7.45 -13.88 17.26
CA LYS A 205 7.38 -14.87 16.18
C LYS A 205 6.08 -15.67 16.31
N ARG A 206 5.25 -15.65 15.28
CA ARG A 206 4.06 -16.52 15.20
C ARG A 206 4.49 -17.92 14.78
N LYS A 207 3.78 -18.98 15.22
CA LYS A 207 4.07 -20.37 14.83
C LYS A 207 4.05 -20.62 13.31
N THR A 208 3.28 -19.84 12.57
CA THR A 208 3.15 -19.91 11.11
C THR A 208 4.00 -18.87 10.37
N HIS A 209 4.87 -18.15 11.07
CA HIS A 209 5.68 -17.11 10.47
C HIS A 209 6.89 -17.73 9.76
N VAL A 210 6.95 -17.57 8.44
CA VAL A 210 7.99 -18.10 7.55
C VAL A 210 8.73 -16.94 6.90
N LEU A 211 10.04 -17.06 6.75
CA LEU A 211 10.85 -16.09 6.03
C LEU A 211 10.58 -16.19 4.53
N VAL A 212 10.02 -15.14 3.94
CA VAL A 212 9.73 -15.05 2.51
C VAL A 212 10.94 -14.48 1.78
N LYS A 213 11.57 -15.29 0.90
CA LYS A 213 12.79 -14.92 0.14
C LYS A 213 12.61 -14.95 -1.37
N HIS A 214 11.44 -15.34 -1.86
CA HIS A 214 11.14 -15.51 -3.29
C HIS A 214 10.34 -14.33 -3.87
N GLY A 215 10.19 -14.32 -5.20
CA GLY A 215 9.44 -13.28 -5.91
C GLY A 215 10.08 -11.90 -5.71
N ILE A 216 9.31 -10.89 -5.39
CA ILE A 216 9.82 -9.53 -5.20
C ILE A 216 10.82 -9.42 -4.01
N TYR A 217 10.73 -10.35 -3.04
CA TYR A 217 11.66 -10.41 -1.92
C TYR A 217 13.04 -10.95 -2.31
N SER A 218 13.21 -11.60 -3.47
CA SER A 218 14.54 -11.93 -4.00
C SER A 218 15.26 -10.73 -4.62
N ILE A 219 14.58 -9.63 -4.85
CA ILE A 219 15.13 -8.39 -5.42
C ILE A 219 15.36 -7.35 -4.31
N CYS A 220 14.45 -7.29 -3.33
CA CYS A 220 14.48 -6.31 -2.26
C CYS A 220 13.91 -6.91 -0.97
N ARG A 221 14.63 -6.75 0.17
CA ARG A 221 14.19 -7.29 1.48
C ARG A 221 12.93 -6.61 2.01
N HIS A 222 12.76 -5.30 1.72
CA HIS A 222 11.63 -4.51 2.17
C HIS A 222 10.87 -3.88 0.99
N PRO A 223 10.35 -4.70 0.04
CA PRO A 223 9.78 -4.21 -1.20
C PRO A 223 8.54 -3.34 -0.99
N SER A 224 7.78 -3.61 0.07
CA SER A 224 6.60 -2.83 0.44
C SER A 224 6.96 -1.41 0.90
N TYR A 225 8.05 -1.23 1.65
CA TYR A 225 8.51 0.09 2.10
C TYR A 225 9.11 0.89 0.96
N PHE A 226 9.96 0.25 0.16
CA PHE A 226 10.49 0.85 -1.05
C PHE A 226 9.37 1.27 -2.00
N GLY A 227 8.40 0.39 -2.26
CA GLY A 227 7.27 0.66 -3.11
C GLY A 227 6.44 1.85 -2.63
N PHE A 228 6.10 1.90 -1.34
CA PHE A 228 5.36 3.03 -0.78
C PHE A 228 6.14 4.34 -0.84
N PHE A 229 7.45 4.30 -0.57
CA PHE A 229 8.31 5.46 -0.63
C PHE A 229 8.31 6.09 -2.02
N ILE A 230 8.67 5.30 -3.05
CA ILE A 230 8.74 5.83 -4.42
C ILE A 230 7.35 6.16 -4.98
N TRP A 231 6.29 5.43 -4.60
CA TRP A 231 4.92 5.76 -4.94
C TRP A 231 4.51 7.13 -4.42
N SER A 232 4.81 7.41 -3.15
CA SER A 232 4.46 8.69 -2.52
C SER A 232 5.22 9.85 -3.15
N VAL A 233 6.53 9.71 -3.37
CA VAL A 233 7.36 10.74 -4.02
C VAL A 233 6.96 10.90 -5.48
N GLY A 234 6.69 9.81 -6.19
CA GLY A 234 6.23 9.82 -7.57
C GLY A 234 4.94 10.60 -7.78
N ILE A 235 3.98 10.49 -6.85
CA ILE A 235 2.75 11.28 -6.88
C ILE A 235 3.04 12.78 -6.78
N GLU A 236 3.93 13.19 -5.87
CA GLU A 236 4.25 14.61 -5.73
C GLU A 236 5.00 15.14 -6.96
N ILE A 237 5.88 14.34 -7.58
CA ILE A 237 6.51 14.69 -8.86
C ILE A 237 5.44 14.78 -9.97
N MET A 238 4.50 13.84 -10.05
CA MET A 238 3.40 13.82 -11.00
C MET A 238 2.51 15.06 -10.87
N CYS A 239 2.23 15.48 -9.64
CA CYS A 239 1.48 16.70 -9.34
C CYS A 239 2.31 17.97 -9.45
N VAL A 240 3.64 17.84 -9.59
CA VAL A 240 4.61 18.95 -9.62
C VAL A 240 4.48 19.80 -8.35
N ASN A 241 4.57 19.18 -7.18
CA ASN A 241 4.50 19.80 -5.86
C ASN A 241 5.90 19.86 -5.23
N PRO A 242 6.74 20.85 -5.50
CA PRO A 242 8.15 20.89 -5.11
C PRO A 242 8.39 20.84 -3.61
N LEU A 243 7.57 21.51 -2.81
CA LEU A 243 7.72 21.50 -1.35
C LEU A 243 7.37 20.11 -0.78
N CYS A 244 6.28 19.49 -1.23
CA CYS A 244 5.90 18.15 -0.82
C CYS A 244 6.91 17.10 -1.32
N ILE A 245 7.53 17.25 -2.50
CA ILE A 245 8.61 16.35 -2.96
C ILE A 245 9.74 16.32 -1.92
N ILE A 246 10.23 17.48 -1.50
CA ILE A 246 11.33 17.59 -0.54
C ILE A 246 10.90 17.04 0.83
N ALA A 247 9.74 17.49 1.33
CA ALA A 247 9.24 17.11 2.63
C ALA A 247 8.94 15.60 2.72
N PHE A 248 8.27 15.02 1.72
CA PHE A 248 7.93 13.59 1.71
C PHE A 248 9.15 12.72 1.55
N THR A 249 10.09 13.11 0.67
CA THR A 249 11.36 12.39 0.53
C THR A 249 12.08 12.30 1.87
N TYR A 250 12.24 13.41 2.58
CA TYR A 250 12.93 13.44 3.86
C TYR A 250 12.19 12.68 4.98
N ILE A 251 10.89 12.99 5.15
CA ILE A 251 10.07 12.41 6.23
C ILE A 251 9.91 10.91 6.06
N LEU A 252 9.56 10.45 4.85
CA LEU A 252 9.37 9.03 4.57
C LEU A 252 10.68 8.25 4.62
N PHE A 253 11.78 8.84 4.14
CA PHE A 253 13.10 8.22 4.27
C PHE A 253 13.45 7.98 5.73
N LYS A 254 13.34 9.01 6.59
CA LYS A 254 13.60 8.88 8.03
C LYS A 254 12.66 7.87 8.69
N PHE A 255 11.37 7.90 8.33
CA PHE A 255 10.37 6.95 8.84
C PHE A 255 10.71 5.51 8.50
N PHE A 256 11.01 5.22 7.22
CA PHE A 256 11.30 3.85 6.79
C PHE A 256 12.67 3.39 7.26
N LYS A 257 13.67 4.27 7.33
CA LYS A 257 14.97 3.93 7.93
C LYS A 257 14.79 3.37 9.34
N ASN A 258 14.15 4.13 10.22
CA ASN A 258 13.93 3.70 11.61
C ASN A 258 13.10 2.40 11.68
N ARG A 259 12.10 2.28 10.79
CA ARG A 259 11.23 1.11 10.76
C ARG A 259 11.96 -0.15 10.31
N ILE A 260 12.79 -0.05 9.27
CA ILE A 260 13.62 -1.16 8.76
C ILE A 260 14.62 -1.59 9.80
N GLU A 261 15.31 -0.65 10.45
CA GLU A 261 16.28 -0.95 11.50
C GLU A 261 15.65 -1.74 12.66
N VAL A 262 14.44 -1.39 13.07
CA VAL A 262 13.71 -2.12 14.11
C VAL A 262 13.29 -3.50 13.60
N GLU A 263 12.70 -3.57 12.40
CA GLU A 263 12.18 -4.83 11.84
C GLU A 263 13.30 -5.85 11.58
N GLU A 264 14.46 -5.42 11.06
CA GLU A 264 15.61 -6.30 10.82
C GLU A 264 16.14 -6.93 12.12
N LYS A 265 16.13 -6.20 13.23
CA LYS A 265 16.50 -6.76 14.55
C LYS A 265 15.59 -7.93 14.95
N TYR A 266 14.26 -7.75 14.75
CA TYR A 266 13.31 -8.83 15.03
C TYR A 266 13.42 -9.98 14.04
N LEU A 267 13.70 -9.72 12.77
CA LEU A 267 13.90 -10.77 11.76
C LEU A 267 15.13 -11.61 12.06
N ILE A 268 16.23 -10.99 12.53
CA ILE A 268 17.41 -11.71 13.02
C ILE A 268 17.03 -12.56 14.24
N LYS A 269 16.29 -11.98 15.21
CA LYS A 269 15.82 -12.72 16.40
C LYS A 269 14.89 -13.89 16.03
N PHE A 270 14.11 -13.79 14.98
CA PHE A 270 13.16 -14.82 14.57
C PHE A 270 13.74 -15.92 13.71
N PHE A 271 14.69 -15.59 12.84
CA PHE A 271 15.21 -16.48 11.80
C PHE A 271 16.74 -16.68 11.85
N GLY A 272 17.45 -15.98 12.75
CA GLY A 272 18.87 -16.14 12.99
C GLY A 272 19.71 -16.11 11.73
N MET A 273 20.55 -17.15 11.57
CA MET A 273 21.48 -17.31 10.44
C MET A 273 20.79 -17.33 9.08
N GLU A 274 19.56 -17.86 9.00
CA GLU A 274 18.81 -17.88 7.74
C GLU A 274 18.53 -16.46 7.24
N TYR A 275 18.15 -15.53 8.15
CA TYR A 275 17.92 -14.14 7.78
C TYR A 275 19.23 -13.42 7.41
N ILE A 276 20.30 -13.70 8.11
CA ILE A 276 21.60 -13.08 7.83
C ILE A 276 22.14 -13.51 6.47
N LYS A 277 22.06 -14.80 6.10
CA LYS A 277 22.39 -15.29 4.76
C LYS A 277 21.57 -14.53 3.69
N TYR A 278 20.27 -14.43 3.89
CA TYR A 278 19.38 -13.69 2.99
C TYR A 278 19.73 -12.19 2.90
N LYS A 279 20.09 -11.56 4.02
CA LYS A 279 20.49 -10.15 4.09
C LYS A 279 21.76 -9.86 3.30
N ARG A 280 22.69 -10.82 3.22
CA ARG A 280 23.92 -10.69 2.43
C ARG A 280 23.68 -10.75 0.92
N GLU A 281 22.67 -11.52 0.50
CA GLU A 281 22.35 -11.74 -0.90
C GLU A 281 21.47 -10.64 -1.48
N VAL A 282 20.54 -10.11 -0.68
CA VAL A 282 19.48 -9.21 -1.14
C VAL A 282 19.57 -7.85 -0.44
N GLY A 283 19.60 -6.77 -1.21
CA GLY A 283 19.64 -5.39 -0.73
C GLY A 283 18.25 -4.84 -0.33
N ILE A 284 18.22 -3.57 0.10
CA ILE A 284 16.99 -2.88 0.52
C ILE A 284 16.43 -1.97 -0.60
N LEU A 285 17.23 -1.62 -1.61
CA LEU A 285 16.95 -0.63 -2.65
C LEU A 285 16.74 0.82 -2.16
N MET A 286 16.71 1.05 -0.85
CA MET A 286 16.72 2.40 -0.28
C MET A 286 18.16 2.75 0.11
N PRO A 287 18.73 3.83 -0.45
CA PRO A 287 20.12 4.19 -0.21
C PRO A 287 20.36 4.53 1.28
N PHE A 288 21.59 4.29 1.76
CA PHE A 288 22.04 4.68 3.11
C PHE A 288 21.28 4.04 4.28
N ILE A 289 20.55 2.94 4.06
CA ILE A 289 19.91 2.17 5.12
C ILE A 289 20.66 0.86 5.30
N ASN A 290 21.48 0.81 6.32
CA ASN A 290 22.12 -0.41 6.81
C ASN A 290 21.91 -0.53 8.31
N LEU A 291 21.69 -1.75 8.78
CA LEU A 291 21.71 -2.02 10.20
C LEU A 291 23.14 -1.83 10.71
N ASP A 292 23.29 -1.17 11.85
CA ASP A 292 24.58 -1.08 12.53
C ASP A 292 25.08 -2.50 12.85
N LYS A 293 26.36 -2.78 12.47
CA LYS A 293 26.98 -4.10 12.62
C LYS A 293 27.00 -4.58 14.07
N GLU A 294 27.18 -3.66 15.03
CA GLU A 294 27.19 -4.00 16.45
C GLU A 294 25.80 -4.47 16.92
N SER A 295 24.74 -3.77 16.49
CA SER A 295 23.35 -4.17 16.73
C SER A 295 23.03 -5.53 16.08
N GLU A 296 23.60 -5.81 14.91
CA GLU A 296 23.42 -7.10 14.23
C GLU A 296 24.09 -8.23 15.00
N LYS A 297 25.35 -8.06 15.40
CA LYS A 297 26.09 -9.02 16.23
C LYS A 297 25.37 -9.30 17.55
N LYS A 298 24.86 -8.24 18.22
CA LYS A 298 24.12 -8.40 19.46
C LYS A 298 22.82 -9.19 19.29
N CYS A 299 22.05 -8.92 18.22
CA CYS A 299 20.80 -9.66 17.93
C CYS A 299 21.09 -11.11 17.58
N LEU A 300 22.17 -11.37 16.84
CA LEU A 300 22.61 -12.73 16.51
C LEU A 300 23.03 -13.49 17.77
N LYS A 301 23.82 -12.87 18.64
CA LYS A 301 24.25 -13.47 19.90
C LYS A 301 23.05 -13.90 20.76
N LEU A 302 22.05 -13.02 20.91
CA LEU A 302 20.82 -13.35 21.63
C LEU A 302 20.06 -14.53 20.99
N TYR A 303 20.02 -14.60 19.66
CA TYR A 303 19.41 -15.73 18.96
C TYR A 303 20.16 -17.04 19.24
N LEU A 304 21.49 -17.03 19.22
CA LEU A 304 22.34 -18.19 19.49
C LEU A 304 22.17 -18.67 20.94
N GLU A 305 22.15 -17.76 21.92
CA GLU A 305 21.90 -18.08 23.34
C GLU A 305 20.51 -18.70 23.57
N GLU A 306 19.49 -18.26 22.80
CA GLU A 306 18.12 -18.84 22.89
C GLU A 306 17.98 -20.22 22.19
N HIS A 307 18.95 -20.64 21.35
CA HIS A 307 18.88 -21.86 20.52
C HIS A 307 20.18 -22.69 20.58
N GLU A 308 20.90 -22.66 21.70
CA GLU A 308 22.20 -23.35 21.88
C GLU A 308 22.15 -24.85 21.53
N ASP A 309 21.01 -25.49 21.85
CA ASP A 309 20.82 -26.95 21.62
C ASP A 309 20.57 -27.33 20.14
N GLU A 310 20.28 -26.37 19.27
CA GLU A 310 19.86 -26.61 17.87
C GLU A 310 20.93 -26.23 16.83
N ILE A 311 22.05 -25.63 17.23
CA ILE A 311 22.99 -24.95 16.31
C ILE A 311 24.38 -25.59 16.37
N ASN A 312 24.96 -25.87 15.19
CA ASN A 312 26.31 -26.39 15.05
C ASN A 312 27.34 -25.28 15.19
N ASP A 313 28.20 -25.36 16.22
CA ASP A 313 29.28 -24.41 16.51
C ASP A 313 30.24 -24.15 15.33
N GLU A 314 30.45 -25.12 14.44
CA GLU A 314 31.29 -24.97 13.25
C GLU A 314 30.70 -23.93 12.26
N GLU A 315 29.38 -23.92 12.10
CA GLU A 315 28.68 -22.99 11.20
C GLU A 315 28.79 -21.55 11.70
N ILE A 316 28.70 -21.36 13.03
CA ILE A 316 28.88 -20.08 13.71
C ILE A 316 30.28 -19.55 13.56
N ASN A 317 31.28 -20.38 13.87
CA ASN A 317 32.69 -19.99 13.81
C ASN A 317 33.12 -19.66 12.39
N LYS A 318 32.68 -20.40 11.40
CA LYS A 318 32.91 -20.12 9.98
C LYS A 318 32.32 -18.76 9.59
N PHE A 319 31.10 -18.46 10.06
CA PHE A 319 30.44 -17.21 9.78
C PHE A 319 31.13 -15.99 10.39
N LEU A 320 31.54 -16.10 11.66
CA LEU A 320 32.26 -15.03 12.37
C LEU A 320 33.63 -14.76 11.73
N ASN A 321 34.30 -15.80 11.24
CA ASN A 321 35.61 -15.69 10.57
C ASN A 321 35.50 -15.10 9.16
N ASP A 322 34.50 -15.49 8.38
CA ASP A 322 34.22 -14.91 7.04
C ASP A 322 33.91 -13.40 7.09
N ASP A 323 33.37 -12.90 8.21
CA ASP A 323 33.16 -11.46 8.42
C ASP A 323 34.46 -10.71 8.77
N MET A 324 35.39 -11.37 9.49
CA MET A 324 36.67 -10.75 9.83
C MET A 324 37.61 -10.63 8.62
N ASP A 325 37.52 -11.55 7.66
CA ASP A 325 38.35 -11.49 6.44
C ASP A 325 37.86 -10.45 5.43
N LYS A 326 36.56 -10.15 5.41
CA LYS A 326 36.00 -9.05 4.57
C LYS A 326 36.24 -7.65 5.14
N GLU A 327 36.65 -7.52 6.39
CA GLU A 327 37.07 -6.26 7.01
C GLU A 327 38.53 -5.91 6.75
N ARG A 328 39.33 -6.84 6.18
CA ARG A 328 40.75 -6.65 5.87
C ARG A 328 41.07 -6.25 4.43
N ILE A 329 40.02 -6.15 3.57
CA ILE A 329 40.14 -5.68 2.18
C ILE A 329 39.37 -4.35 2.04
#